data_e089fad3ee22b7d95b3baad35bc88cf8
#
_entry.id   e089fad3ee22b7d95b3baad35bc88cf8
#
_cell.length_a   1.000
_cell.length_b   1.000
_cell.length_c   1.000
_cell.angle_alpha   90.00
_cell.angle_beta   90.00
_cell.angle_gamma   90.00
#
_symmetry.space_group_name_H-M   'P 1'
#
loop_
_entity.id
_entity.type
_entity.pdbx_description
1 polymer ?
#
loop_
_entity_poly.entity_id
_entity_poly.type
_entity_poly.pdbx_seq_one_letter_code
_entity_poly.pdbx_strand_id
1 'polypeptide(L)'
;MDILCSRTLLHAADLDITLGFYRDALGLAVAREFGSGDNRGVVFFAGGGFIEVVGSGPASGRPGVELWLQVRSLSATLDELTSRGVAPARPAELEPWGLVEAWVDDPDGVRIHLVEVPSDHPLRQDTRAASDLPH
;
A
#
# COMPACT_ATOMS: atom_id res chain seq x y z
N MET A 1 -4.20 18.56 -17.53
CA MET A 1 -4.68 17.15 -17.42
C MET A 1 -5.52 17.02 -16.17
N ASP A 2 -6.75 16.57 -16.31
CA ASP A 2 -7.65 16.37 -15.16
C ASP A 2 -7.67 14.89 -14.80
N ILE A 3 -7.00 14.52 -13.71
CA ILE A 3 -6.96 13.13 -13.24
C ILE A 3 -8.09 12.94 -12.23
N LEU A 4 -9.09 12.13 -12.59
CA LEU A 4 -10.24 11.87 -11.73
C LEU A 4 -10.01 10.72 -10.75
N CYS A 5 -9.15 9.78 -11.11
CA CYS A 5 -8.86 8.61 -10.29
C CYS A 5 -7.52 8.01 -10.72
N SER A 6 -6.87 7.31 -9.84
CA SER A 6 -5.65 6.56 -10.17
C SER A 6 -5.62 5.24 -9.43
N ARG A 7 -4.94 4.25 -10.04
CA ARG A 7 -4.68 2.96 -9.39
C ARG A 7 -3.29 2.48 -9.74
N THR A 8 -2.69 1.75 -8.82
CA THR A 8 -1.49 0.96 -9.09
C THR A 8 -1.92 -0.42 -9.55
N LEU A 9 -1.49 -0.83 -10.73
CA LEU A 9 -1.82 -2.13 -11.31
C LEU A 9 -0.67 -3.11 -11.07
N LEU A 10 -0.97 -4.21 -10.37
CA LEU A 10 -0.02 -5.25 -10.05
C LEU A 10 -0.42 -6.55 -10.76
N HIS A 11 0.53 -7.17 -11.45
CA HIS A 11 0.34 -8.47 -12.10
C HIS A 11 0.94 -9.56 -11.21
N ALA A 12 0.08 -10.44 -10.71
CA ALA A 12 0.47 -11.51 -9.81
C ALA A 12 0.92 -12.75 -10.59
N ALA A 13 2.01 -13.37 -10.14
CA ALA A 13 2.43 -14.68 -10.65
C ALA A 13 1.44 -15.76 -10.23
N ASP A 14 0.96 -15.71 -8.96
CA ASP A 14 -0.11 -16.53 -8.43
C ASP A 14 -1.16 -15.62 -7.81
N LEU A 15 -2.30 -15.48 -8.48
CA LEU A 15 -3.32 -14.52 -8.08
C LEU A 15 -3.85 -14.79 -6.66
N ASP A 16 -4.13 -16.03 -6.32
CA ASP A 16 -4.70 -16.37 -5.01
C ASP A 16 -3.73 -16.04 -3.87
N ILE A 17 -2.44 -16.29 -4.07
CA ILE A 17 -1.41 -15.95 -3.09
C ILE A 17 -1.32 -14.43 -2.91
N THR A 18 -1.26 -13.69 -3.99
CA THR A 18 -1.13 -12.22 -3.93
C THR A 18 -2.42 -11.57 -3.40
N LEU A 19 -3.59 -12.07 -3.78
CA LEU A 19 -4.86 -11.60 -3.20
C LEU A 19 -4.92 -11.85 -1.70
N GLY A 20 -4.47 -13.02 -1.25
CA GLY A 20 -4.39 -13.34 0.18
C GLY A 20 -3.50 -12.35 0.93
N PHE A 21 -2.38 -11.95 0.32
CA PHE A 21 -1.49 -10.97 0.93
C PHE A 21 -2.18 -9.60 1.10
N TYR A 22 -2.75 -9.03 0.04
CA TYR A 22 -3.36 -7.71 0.12
C TYR A 22 -4.67 -7.70 0.92
N ARG A 23 -5.52 -8.71 0.74
CA ARG A 23 -6.80 -8.78 1.44
C ARG A 23 -6.66 -9.21 2.89
N ASP A 24 -5.90 -10.29 3.15
CA ASP A 24 -5.90 -10.95 4.45
C ASP A 24 -4.72 -10.49 5.32
N ALA A 25 -3.50 -10.40 4.79
CA ALA A 25 -2.34 -9.97 5.55
C ALA A 25 -2.32 -8.45 5.74
N LEU A 26 -2.44 -7.66 4.67
CA LEU A 26 -2.52 -6.20 4.79
C LEU A 26 -3.90 -5.73 5.25
N GLY A 27 -4.94 -6.53 5.07
CA GLY A 27 -6.29 -6.20 5.51
C GLY A 27 -6.97 -5.10 4.70
N LEU A 28 -6.63 -4.97 3.41
CA LEU A 28 -7.24 -3.97 2.56
C LEU A 28 -8.68 -4.34 2.20
N ALA A 29 -9.57 -3.36 2.23
CA ALA A 29 -10.95 -3.54 1.83
C ALA A 29 -11.09 -3.65 0.31
N VAL A 30 -11.92 -4.58 -0.15
CA VAL A 30 -12.23 -4.75 -1.57
C VAL A 30 -13.17 -3.66 -2.03
N ALA A 31 -12.76 -2.93 -3.08
CA ALA A 31 -13.60 -1.94 -3.75
C ALA A 31 -14.42 -2.58 -4.87
N ARG A 32 -13.83 -3.52 -5.60
CA ARG A 32 -14.47 -4.17 -6.75
C ARG A 32 -13.77 -5.48 -7.09
N GLU A 33 -14.56 -6.44 -7.55
CA GLU A 33 -14.07 -7.67 -8.17
C GLU A 33 -14.58 -7.75 -9.60
N PHE A 34 -13.79 -8.31 -10.50
CA PHE A 34 -14.18 -8.44 -11.90
C PHE A 34 -13.53 -9.68 -12.54
N GLY A 35 -14.09 -10.08 -13.68
CA GLY A 35 -13.57 -11.18 -14.48
C GLY A 35 -13.79 -12.55 -13.85
N SER A 36 -13.21 -13.57 -14.49
CA SER A 36 -13.28 -14.95 -14.06
C SER A 36 -12.06 -15.73 -14.51
N GLY A 37 -11.73 -16.81 -13.79
CA GLY A 37 -10.57 -17.65 -14.09
C GLY A 37 -9.28 -16.83 -14.07
N ASP A 38 -8.46 -16.99 -15.11
CA ASP A 38 -7.18 -16.29 -15.22
C ASP A 38 -7.31 -14.80 -15.53
N ASN A 39 -8.50 -14.34 -15.91
CA ASN A 39 -8.80 -12.93 -16.17
C ASN A 39 -9.46 -12.24 -14.98
N ARG A 40 -9.43 -12.87 -13.82
CA ARG A 40 -9.97 -12.30 -12.58
C ARG A 40 -9.04 -11.21 -12.05
N GLY A 41 -9.64 -10.17 -11.48
CA GLY A 41 -8.91 -9.13 -10.79
C GLY A 41 -9.70 -8.57 -9.62
N VAL A 42 -8.99 -7.95 -8.68
CA VAL A 42 -9.57 -7.33 -7.50
C VAL A 42 -8.96 -5.95 -7.32
N VAL A 43 -9.81 -4.96 -7.10
CA VAL A 43 -9.41 -3.58 -6.78
C VAL A 43 -9.60 -3.38 -5.28
N PHE A 44 -8.55 -2.96 -4.60
CA PHE A 44 -8.56 -2.65 -3.18
C PHE A 44 -8.53 -1.15 -2.95
N PHE A 45 -9.21 -0.70 -1.90
CA PHE A 45 -9.01 0.65 -1.39
C PHE A 45 -7.62 0.76 -0.75
N ALA A 46 -6.90 1.83 -1.08
CA ALA A 46 -5.57 2.11 -0.54
C ALA A 46 -5.46 3.60 -0.20
N GLY A 47 -6.12 4.01 0.88
CA GLY A 47 -6.17 5.43 1.26
C GLY A 47 -6.83 6.28 0.19
N GLY A 48 -6.13 7.29 -0.32
CA GLY A 48 -6.62 8.18 -1.38
C GLY A 48 -6.58 7.61 -2.79
N GLY A 49 -6.14 6.36 -2.96
CA GLY A 49 -6.05 5.69 -4.27
C GLY A 49 -6.48 4.24 -4.18
N PHE A 50 -6.10 3.47 -5.20
CA PHE A 50 -6.46 2.06 -5.31
C PHE A 50 -5.25 1.22 -5.70
N ILE A 51 -5.29 -0.04 -5.31
CA ILE A 51 -4.40 -1.09 -5.80
C ILE A 51 -5.27 -2.12 -6.52
N GLU A 52 -4.96 -2.38 -7.78
CA GLU A 52 -5.63 -3.41 -8.56
C GLU A 52 -4.68 -4.58 -8.78
N VAL A 53 -5.10 -5.77 -8.39
CA VAL A 53 -4.31 -7.00 -8.56
C VAL A 53 -4.99 -7.88 -9.59
N VAL A 54 -4.25 -8.23 -10.64
CA VAL A 54 -4.72 -9.10 -11.72
C VAL A 54 -3.83 -10.31 -11.89
N GLY A 55 -4.40 -11.41 -12.37
CA GLY A 55 -3.68 -12.67 -12.57
C GLY A 55 -3.07 -12.85 -13.96
N SER A 56 -3.36 -11.93 -14.89
CA SER A 56 -2.86 -12.02 -16.26
C SER A 56 -1.65 -11.13 -16.49
N GLY A 57 -0.74 -11.57 -17.33
CA GLY A 57 0.46 -10.83 -17.69
C GLY A 57 1.67 -11.16 -16.84
N PRO A 58 2.81 -10.52 -17.09
CA PRO A 58 4.02 -10.73 -16.30
C PRO A 58 3.85 -10.21 -14.88
N ALA A 59 4.45 -10.90 -13.90
CA ALA A 59 4.46 -10.46 -12.51
C ALA A 59 5.10 -9.07 -12.38
N SER A 60 4.62 -8.31 -11.39
CA SER A 60 5.18 -7.02 -11.00
C SER A 60 6.55 -7.21 -10.31
N GLY A 61 6.95 -6.36 -9.40
CA GLY A 61 8.20 -6.50 -8.67
C GLY A 61 9.43 -6.10 -9.50
N ARG A 62 9.25 -5.22 -10.47
CA ARG A 62 10.35 -4.68 -11.27
C ARG A 62 11.16 -3.69 -10.46
N PRO A 63 12.50 -3.66 -10.63
CA PRO A 63 13.32 -2.60 -10.03
C PRO A 63 12.80 -1.20 -10.38
N GLY A 64 12.79 -0.32 -9.40
CA GLY A 64 12.34 1.07 -9.58
C GLY A 64 10.85 1.32 -9.34
N VAL A 65 10.05 0.28 -9.11
CA VAL A 65 8.62 0.43 -8.75
C VAL A 65 8.43 -0.06 -7.32
N GLU A 66 7.95 0.83 -6.45
CA GLU A 66 7.70 0.55 -5.04
C GLU A 66 6.38 1.19 -4.62
N LEU A 67 5.74 0.66 -3.59
CA LEU A 67 4.55 1.25 -3.00
C LEU A 67 4.94 2.06 -1.76
N TRP A 68 4.29 3.18 -1.56
CA TRP A 68 4.43 4.03 -0.38
C TRP A 68 3.06 4.15 0.28
N LEU A 69 2.91 3.56 1.47
CA LEU A 69 1.65 3.52 2.20
C LEU A 69 1.81 4.20 3.55
N GLN A 70 1.13 5.32 3.75
CA GLN A 70 1.10 5.98 5.04
C GLN A 70 0.13 5.23 5.96
N VAL A 71 0.60 4.90 7.15
CA VAL A 71 -0.20 4.28 8.21
C VAL A 71 -0.28 5.21 9.43
N ARG A 72 -1.31 5.03 10.24
CA ARG A 72 -1.51 5.86 11.42
C ARG A 72 -0.45 5.57 12.49
N SER A 73 -0.19 4.29 12.75
CA SER A 73 0.80 3.82 13.72
C SER A 73 1.62 2.71 13.10
N LEU A 74 2.92 2.96 12.92
CA LEU A 74 3.81 1.95 12.33
C LEU A 74 4.03 0.77 13.27
N SER A 75 4.19 1.01 14.57
CA SER A 75 4.37 -0.08 15.53
C SER A 75 3.15 -0.99 15.59
N ALA A 76 1.94 -0.44 15.63
CA ALA A 76 0.71 -1.23 15.61
C ALA A 76 0.56 -2.01 14.30
N THR A 77 0.89 -1.39 13.17
CA THR A 77 0.85 -2.03 11.87
C THR A 77 1.82 -3.22 11.78
N LEU A 78 3.05 -3.05 12.26
CA LEU A 78 4.04 -4.11 12.25
C LEU A 78 3.66 -5.27 13.18
N ASP A 79 3.08 -4.98 14.34
CA ASP A 79 2.58 -6.01 15.25
C ASP A 79 1.46 -6.84 14.59
N GLU A 80 0.56 -6.18 13.91
CA GLU A 80 -0.52 -6.81 13.15
C GLU A 80 0.02 -7.73 12.04
N LEU A 81 0.96 -7.22 11.25
CA LEU A 81 1.57 -7.98 10.16
C LEU A 81 2.35 -9.19 10.69
N THR A 82 3.10 -9.01 11.76
CA THR A 82 3.84 -10.11 12.41
C THR A 82 2.88 -11.20 12.88
N SER A 83 1.75 -10.82 13.46
CA SER A 83 0.73 -11.78 13.90
C SER A 83 0.11 -12.57 12.75
N ARG A 84 0.17 -12.03 11.54
CA ARG A 84 -0.33 -12.65 10.31
C ARG A 84 0.78 -13.32 9.49
N GLY A 85 1.98 -13.46 10.04
CA GLY A 85 3.09 -14.15 9.40
C GLY A 85 3.91 -13.31 8.41
N VAL A 86 3.74 -12.00 8.41
CA VAL A 86 4.54 -11.11 7.55
C VAL A 86 5.66 -10.48 8.37
N ALA A 87 6.90 -10.82 8.02
CA ALA A 87 8.08 -10.22 8.62
C ALA A 87 8.54 -9.01 7.79
N PRO A 88 8.97 -7.91 8.44
CA PRO A 88 9.51 -6.78 7.69
C PRO A 88 10.84 -7.15 7.00
N ALA A 89 11.01 -6.66 5.77
CA ALA A 89 12.29 -6.76 5.07
C ALA A 89 13.32 -5.82 5.68
N ARG A 90 12.86 -4.70 6.25
CA ARG A 90 13.64 -3.78 7.06
C ARG A 90 12.79 -3.31 8.24
N PRO A 91 13.31 -3.32 9.49
CA PRO A 91 12.57 -2.83 10.64
C PRO A 91 12.36 -1.31 10.59
N ALA A 92 11.50 -0.80 11.47
CA ALA A 92 11.20 0.63 11.54
C ALA A 92 12.47 1.43 11.88
N GLU A 93 12.72 2.48 11.12
CA GLU A 93 13.82 3.41 11.30
C GLU A 93 13.34 4.85 11.07
N LEU A 94 13.90 5.79 11.84
CA LEU A 94 13.71 7.21 11.57
C LEU A 94 14.64 7.60 10.41
N GLU A 95 14.02 8.05 9.33
CA GLU A 95 14.76 8.46 8.14
C GLU A 95 15.30 9.90 8.28
N PRO A 96 16.36 10.25 7.54
CA PRO A 96 16.93 11.61 7.58
C PRO A 96 15.93 12.72 7.26
N TRP A 97 14.87 12.40 6.49
CA TRP A 97 13.81 13.36 6.14
C TRP A 97 12.68 13.44 7.18
N GLY A 98 12.83 12.78 8.33
CA GLY A 98 11.93 12.92 9.47
C GLY A 98 10.75 11.98 9.51
N LEU A 99 10.60 11.06 8.56
CA LEU A 99 9.56 10.04 8.57
C LEU A 99 10.08 8.74 9.20
N VAL A 100 9.19 7.97 9.82
CA VAL A 100 9.52 6.64 10.33
C VAL A 100 9.02 5.61 9.33
N GLU A 101 9.91 4.77 8.81
CA GLU A 101 9.61 3.84 7.73
C GLU A 101 10.06 2.42 8.06
N ALA A 102 9.26 1.45 7.65
CA ALA A 102 9.61 0.03 7.60
C ALA A 102 9.28 -0.50 6.20
N TRP A 103 9.94 -1.59 5.81
CA TRP A 103 9.71 -2.17 4.50
C TRP A 103 9.17 -3.58 4.64
N VAL A 104 8.18 -3.91 3.81
CA VAL A 104 7.71 -5.28 3.59
C VAL A 104 7.70 -5.55 2.10
N ASP A 105 7.85 -6.80 1.73
CA ASP A 105 7.78 -7.21 0.33
C ASP A 105 6.52 -8.05 0.13
N ASP A 106 5.82 -7.81 -0.98
CA ASP A 106 4.69 -8.65 -1.35
C ASP A 106 5.17 -9.98 -1.94
N PRO A 107 4.27 -10.96 -2.20
CA PRO A 107 4.69 -12.27 -2.73
C PRO A 107 5.37 -12.21 -4.10
N ASP A 108 5.17 -11.14 -4.87
CA ASP A 108 5.78 -10.94 -6.19
C ASP A 108 7.05 -10.09 -6.13
N GLY A 109 7.52 -9.74 -4.93
CA GLY A 109 8.74 -8.95 -4.71
C GLY A 109 8.53 -7.45 -4.83
N VAL A 110 7.29 -6.97 -4.84
CA VAL A 110 7.02 -5.51 -4.81
C VAL A 110 7.34 -4.99 -3.41
N ARG A 111 8.28 -4.04 -3.34
CA ARG A 111 8.63 -3.39 -2.09
C ARG A 111 7.57 -2.40 -1.66
N ILE A 112 7.14 -2.53 -0.40
CA ILE A 112 6.15 -1.64 0.21
C ILE A 112 6.82 -0.90 1.35
N HIS A 113 6.86 0.44 1.25
CA HIS A 113 7.27 1.31 2.34
C HIS A 113 6.03 1.58 3.20
N LEU A 114 6.09 1.16 4.46
CA LEU A 114 5.09 1.51 5.47
C LEU A 114 5.60 2.71 6.23
N VAL A 115 4.85 3.80 6.22
CA VAL A 115 5.34 5.10 6.66
C VAL A 115 4.43 5.69 7.72
N GLU A 116 5.02 6.06 8.87
CA GLU A 116 4.34 6.90 9.85
C GLU A 116 4.90 8.31 9.74
N VAL A 117 3.99 9.26 9.57
CA VAL A 117 4.33 10.68 9.55
C VAL A 117 4.16 11.21 10.98
N PRO A 118 5.25 11.63 11.66
CA PRO A 118 5.15 12.19 13.01
C PRO A 118 4.21 13.39 13.06
N SER A 119 3.54 13.59 14.20
CA SER A 119 2.53 14.63 14.37
C SER A 119 3.06 16.06 14.16
N ASP A 120 4.35 16.27 14.39
CA ASP A 120 5.03 17.55 14.22
C ASP A 120 5.65 17.76 12.83
N HIS A 121 5.58 16.72 11.96
CA HIS A 121 6.14 16.80 10.61
C HIS A 121 5.22 17.64 9.70
N PRO A 122 5.80 18.46 8.77
CA PRO A 122 5.00 19.30 7.86
C PRO A 122 3.93 18.56 7.06
N LEU A 123 4.15 17.28 6.73
CA LEU A 123 3.14 16.47 6.02
C LEU A 123 1.88 16.19 6.83
N ARG A 124 1.95 16.31 8.17
CA ARG A 124 0.80 16.14 9.07
C ARG A 124 0.10 17.45 9.37
N GLN A 125 0.75 18.57 9.13
CA GLN A 125 0.25 19.89 9.47
C GLN A 125 -0.39 20.53 8.25
N ASP A 126 -1.65 20.89 8.35
CA ASP A 126 -2.31 21.68 7.32
C ASP A 126 -2.11 23.15 7.69
N THR A 127 -1.26 23.81 6.93
CA THR A 127 -0.91 25.23 7.17
C THR A 127 -1.79 26.20 6.39
N ARG A 128 -2.77 25.68 5.62
CA ARG A 128 -3.71 26.55 4.90
C ARG A 128 -4.61 27.30 5.88
N ALA A 129 -5.00 28.50 5.50
CA ALA A 129 -6.02 29.23 6.23
C ALA A 129 -7.34 28.45 6.21
N ALA A 130 -8.16 28.60 7.27
CA ALA A 130 -9.43 27.89 7.36
C ALA A 130 -10.36 28.19 6.17
N SER A 131 -10.27 29.39 5.60
CA SER A 131 -11.02 29.81 4.42
C SER A 131 -10.62 29.08 3.15
N ASP A 132 -9.42 28.49 3.11
CA ASP A 132 -8.86 27.81 1.94
C ASP A 132 -9.12 26.30 1.97
N LEU A 133 -9.73 25.80 3.07
CA LEU A 133 -10.04 24.39 3.22
C LEU A 133 -11.34 24.04 2.48
N PRO A 134 -11.41 22.84 1.86
CA PRO A 134 -12.65 22.39 1.23
C PRO A 134 -13.75 22.17 2.29
N HIS A 135 -14.96 22.48 1.89
CA HIS A 135 -16.16 22.30 2.74
C HIS A 135 -16.81 20.95 2.52
#